data_7e82fd97d6354c990bfa1fc3f119db20
#
_entry.id   7e82fd97d6354c990bfa1fc3f119db20
#
_cell.length_a   1.000
_cell.length_b   1.000
_cell.length_c   1.000
_cell.angle_alpha   90.00
_cell.angle_beta   90.00
_cell.angle_gamma   90.00
#
_symmetry.space_group_name_H-M   'P 1'
#
loop_
_entity.id
_entity.type
_entity.pdbx_description
1 polymer ?
#
loop_
_entity_poly.entity_id
_entity_poly.type
_entity_poly.pdbx_seq_one_letter_code
_entity_poly.pdbx_strand_id
1 'polypeptide(L)' 'HCTVQFNAGENCYYVTDYSSFGTRMNGSIPLEKEVTTRCLRGTRIVLGQGNNEFLLQ' A
#
# COMPACT_ATOMS: atom_id res chain seq x y z
N HIS A 1 -6.06 -0.13 9.80
CA HIS A 1 -5.93 0.45 8.44
C HIS A 1 -4.51 0.25 7.93
N CYS A 2 -4.04 1.13 7.09
CA CYS A 2 -2.66 1.03 6.63
C CYS A 2 -1.94 2.37 6.80
N THR A 3 -0.62 2.30 6.89
CA THR A 3 0.22 3.50 6.91
C THR A 3 0.95 3.61 5.58
N VAL A 4 1.08 4.84 5.12
CA VAL A 4 1.80 5.14 3.87
C VAL A 4 2.80 6.24 4.18
N GLN A 5 4.07 6.00 3.89
CA GLN A 5 5.12 6.95 4.17
C GLN A 5 5.98 7.14 2.92
N PHE A 6 6.19 8.39 2.52
CA PHE A 6 7.04 8.69 1.38
C PHE A 6 8.48 8.86 1.82
N ASN A 7 9.40 8.23 1.10
CA ASN A 7 10.83 8.38 1.32
C ASN A 7 11.43 9.17 0.16
N ALA A 8 11.75 10.43 0.41
CA ALA A 8 12.26 11.31 -0.64
C ALA A 8 13.64 10.90 -1.13
N GLY A 9 14.47 10.36 -0.24
CA GLY A 9 15.80 9.92 -0.60
C GLY A 9 15.81 8.76 -1.58
N GLU A 10 14.82 7.88 -1.48
CA GLU A 10 14.67 6.71 -2.35
C GLU A 10 13.61 6.93 -3.43
N ASN A 11 12.86 8.01 -3.34
CA ASN A 11 11.79 8.35 -4.28
C ASN A 11 10.75 7.23 -4.38
N CYS A 12 10.36 6.69 -3.24
CA CYS A 12 9.38 5.61 -3.18
C CYS A 12 8.55 5.72 -1.91
N TYR A 13 7.58 4.81 -1.78
CA TYR A 13 6.71 4.75 -0.61
C TYR A 13 6.96 3.47 0.17
N TYR A 14 6.73 3.54 1.48
CA TYR A 14 6.70 2.37 2.34
C TYR A 14 5.29 2.24 2.90
N VAL A 15 4.67 1.10 2.68
CA VAL A 15 3.29 0.83 3.04
C VAL A 15 3.23 -0.34 3.99
N THR A 16 2.50 -0.17 5.10
CA THR A 16 2.29 -1.23 6.07
C THR A 16 0.80 -1.40 6.31
N ASP A 17 0.31 -2.62 6.15
CA ASP A 17 -1.10 -2.94 6.36
C ASP A 17 -1.35 -3.40 7.79
N TYR A 18 -2.28 -2.72 8.48
CA TYR A 18 -2.73 -3.10 9.81
C TYR A 18 -4.22 -3.42 9.83
N SER A 19 -4.85 -3.52 8.66
CA SER A 19 -6.30 -3.68 8.57
C SER A 19 -6.73 -5.12 8.81
N SER A 20 -8.02 -5.30 9.14
CA SER A 20 -8.60 -6.63 9.29
C SER A 20 -8.94 -7.26 7.93
N PHE A 21 -9.12 -6.45 6.90
CA PHE A 21 -9.59 -6.90 5.59
C PHE A 21 -8.49 -6.95 4.55
N GLY A 22 -7.31 -6.47 4.91
CA GLY A 22 -6.15 -6.50 4.02
C GLY A 22 -6.05 -5.28 3.12
N THR A 23 -4.91 -5.19 2.47
CA THR A 23 -4.59 -4.14 1.50
C THR A 23 -3.95 -4.83 0.31
N ARG A 24 -4.33 -4.45 -0.90
CA ARG A 24 -3.80 -5.05 -2.12
C ARG A 24 -3.03 -4.01 -2.92
N MET A 25 -1.95 -4.45 -3.52
CA MET A 25 -1.11 -3.64 -4.38
C MET A 25 -1.44 -3.95 -5.83
N ASN A 26 -1.65 -2.91 -6.64
CA ASN A 26 -1.99 -3.03 -8.06
C ASN A 26 -3.24 -3.89 -8.32
N GLY A 27 -4.16 -3.88 -7.36
CA GLY A 27 -5.47 -4.53 -7.49
C GLY A 27 -5.50 -6.01 -7.17
N SER A 28 -4.37 -6.71 -7.12
CA SER A 28 -4.40 -8.16 -6.95
C SER A 28 -3.32 -8.74 -6.04
N ILE A 29 -2.26 -8.00 -5.75
CA ILE A 29 -1.15 -8.50 -4.94
C ILE A 29 -1.38 -8.11 -3.49
N PRO A 30 -1.72 -9.07 -2.59
CA PRO A 30 -1.95 -8.72 -1.19
C PRO A 30 -0.66 -8.37 -0.49
N LEU A 31 -0.72 -7.35 0.37
CA LEU A 31 0.39 -7.01 1.24
C LEU A 31 0.34 -7.92 2.46
N GLU A 32 1.50 -8.33 2.93
CA GLU A 32 1.58 -9.11 4.16
C GLU A 32 1.30 -8.19 5.34
N LYS A 33 0.39 -8.61 6.22
CA LYS A 33 -0.04 -7.79 7.36
C LYS A 33 1.13 -7.50 8.29
N GLU A 34 1.24 -6.25 8.70
CA GLU A 34 2.24 -5.74 9.63
C GLU A 34 3.68 -5.84 9.10
N VAL A 35 3.84 -6.08 7.81
CA VAL A 35 5.15 -6.08 7.16
C VAL A 35 5.23 -4.89 6.23
N THR A 36 6.24 -4.06 6.43
CA THR A 36 6.44 -2.88 5.59
C THR A 36 6.89 -3.28 4.19
N THR A 37 6.18 -2.82 3.18
CA THR A 37 6.45 -3.14 1.78
C THR A 37 6.88 -1.88 1.05
N ARG A 38 7.97 -1.97 0.31
CA ARG A 38 8.44 -0.88 -0.54
C ARG A 38 7.61 -0.85 -1.81
N CYS A 39 6.99 0.30 -2.09
CA CYS A 39 6.13 0.49 -3.26
C CYS A 39 6.66 1.64 -4.09
N LEU A 40 6.86 1.40 -5.37
CA LEU A 40 7.32 2.42 -6.29
C LEU A 40 6.20 3.43 -6.55
N ARG A 41 6.58 4.62 -6.98
CA ARG A 41 5.61 5.62 -7.42
C ARG A 41 4.84 5.04 -8.60
N GLY A 42 3.54 5.32 -8.65
CA GLY A 42 2.66 4.73 -9.65
C GLY A 42 1.96 3.47 -9.19
N THR A 43 2.31 2.94 -8.02
CA THR A 43 1.62 1.78 -7.46
C THR A 43 0.23 2.16 -7.01
N ARG A 44 -0.75 1.33 -7.31
CA ARG A 44 -2.13 1.50 -6.84
C ARG A 44 -2.33 0.69 -5.58
N ILE A 45 -2.98 1.29 -4.60
CA ILE A 45 -3.29 0.64 -3.32
C ILE A 45 -4.80 0.51 -3.21
N VAL A 46 -5.27 -0.70 -2.92
CA VAL A 46 -6.69 -0.98 -2.73
C VAL A 46 -6.90 -1.42 -1.29
N LEU A 47 -7.74 -0.69 -0.57
CA LEU A 47 -8.00 -0.94 0.85
C LEU A 47 -9.22 -1.83 1.04
N GLY A 48 -9.06 -2.89 1.82
CA GLY A 48 -10.15 -3.75 2.22
C GLY A 48 -10.77 -4.53 1.08
N GLN A 49 -12.07 -4.84 1.21
CA GLN A 49 -12.81 -5.62 0.23
C GLN A 49 -13.50 -4.77 -0.83
N GLY A 50 -13.50 -3.46 -0.65
CA GLY A 50 -14.18 -2.57 -1.55
C GLY A 50 -13.30 -2.07 -2.69
N ASN A 51 -13.75 -0.98 -3.30
CA ASN A 51 -13.03 -0.33 -4.39
C ASN A 51 -12.33 0.94 -3.92
N ASN A 52 -11.93 0.97 -2.66
CA ASN A 52 -11.21 2.11 -2.09
C ASN A 52 -9.76 2.07 -2.58
N GLU A 53 -9.53 2.77 -3.66
CA GLU A 53 -8.25 2.73 -4.36
C GLU A 53 -7.63 4.12 -4.40
N PHE A 54 -6.32 4.19 -4.23
CA PHE A 54 -5.59 5.42 -4.46
C PHE A 54 -4.22 5.13 -5.08
N LEU A 55 -3.69 6.14 -5.75
CA LEU A 55 -2.45 6.03 -6.49
C LEU A 55 -1.33 6.71 -5.72
N LEU A 56 -0.20 6.02 -5.59
CA LEU A 56 1.01 6.57 -4.98
C LEU A 56 1.77 7.37 -6.02
N GLN A 57 1.76 8.68 -5.92
CA GLN A 57 2.38 9.55 -6.92
C GLN A 57 3.72 10.11 -6.46
#